data_ba18d6c3e5e7e948309355e1cc008ee4
#
_entry.id   ba18d6c3e5e7e948309355e1cc008ee4
#
_cell.length_a   1.000
_cell.length_b   1.000
_cell.length_c   1.000
_cell.angle_alpha   90.00
_cell.angle_beta   90.00
_cell.angle_gamma   90.00
#
_symmetry.space_group_name_H-M   'P 1'
#
loop_
_entity.id
_entity.type
_entity.pdbx_description
1 polymer ?
#
loop_
_entity_poly.entity_id
_entity_poly.type
_entity_poly.pdbx_seq_one_letter_code
_entity_poly.pdbx_strand_id
1 'polypeptide(L)'
;MKFKIFLVIFIMIFFTSCSSDKENSSTENTDNASLTQSENIDFTLKFLDGRKMYVKYHEQEFSFDDTAKAKLFVFFTTWCAPCKAQIPHLNNLNKKYQDRFEVIALFLEENKEQEILTFIEDEKMKFPVAIGESNFAFSKILSVSAVPTMVLFNAKGEKIKEYLGLIPEEMLDIDIQKAIM
;
A
#
# COMPACT_ATOMS: atom_id res chain seq x y z
N MET A 1 62.12 -13.82 14.67
CA MET A 1 62.03 -14.72 13.49
C MET A 1 61.20 -15.99 13.73
N LYS A 2 60.64 -16.24 14.92
CA LYS A 2 59.86 -17.45 15.21
C LYS A 2 58.31 -17.27 15.04
N PHE A 3 57.82 -16.06 14.90
CA PHE A 3 56.40 -15.78 14.80
C PHE A 3 55.81 -15.89 13.38
N LYS A 4 56.65 -15.75 12.35
CA LYS A 4 56.22 -15.87 10.93
C LYS A 4 56.07 -17.32 10.44
N ILE A 5 56.71 -18.29 11.11
CA ILE A 5 56.63 -19.71 10.73
C ILE A 5 55.33 -20.36 11.20
N PHE A 6 54.73 -19.86 12.29
CA PHE A 6 53.46 -20.39 12.82
C PHE A 6 52.26 -20.00 11.98
N LEU A 7 52.30 -18.85 11.30
CA LEU A 7 51.22 -18.39 10.44
C LEU A 7 51.10 -19.18 9.12
N VAL A 8 52.24 -19.64 8.61
CA VAL A 8 52.28 -20.39 7.33
C VAL A 8 51.77 -21.84 7.52
N ILE A 9 51.94 -22.43 8.70
CA ILE A 9 51.50 -23.79 9.00
C ILE A 9 49.99 -23.84 9.22
N PHE A 10 49.37 -22.74 9.70
CA PHE A 10 47.90 -22.70 9.92
C PHE A 10 47.06 -22.60 8.62
N ILE A 11 47.66 -22.12 7.53
CA ILE A 11 46.98 -21.96 6.23
C ILE A 11 46.98 -23.27 5.42
N MET A 12 47.82 -24.25 5.74
CA MET A 12 47.94 -25.51 4.99
C MET A 12 47.02 -26.64 5.44
N ILE A 13 46.22 -26.45 6.51
CA ILE A 13 45.35 -27.51 7.07
C ILE A 13 43.90 -27.48 6.52
N PHE A 14 43.53 -26.48 5.72
CA PHE A 14 42.14 -26.31 5.22
C PHE A 14 41.89 -26.87 3.80
N PHE A 15 42.86 -27.57 3.16
CA PHE A 15 42.70 -28.02 1.77
C PHE A 15 42.76 -29.54 1.58
N THR A 16 42.29 -30.35 2.55
CA THR A 16 42.14 -31.79 2.28
C THR A 16 40.83 -32.30 2.88
N SER A 17 39.74 -32.17 2.16
CA SER A 17 38.62 -33.10 2.24
C SER A 17 37.81 -33.01 0.94
N CYS A 18 38.26 -33.75 -0.03
CA CYS A 18 37.49 -34.16 -1.18
C CYS A 18 37.70 -35.68 -1.33
N SER A 19 36.67 -36.46 -1.11
CA SER A 19 36.55 -37.83 -1.58
C SER A 19 35.06 -38.16 -1.57
N SER A 20 34.43 -38.19 -2.73
CA SER A 20 34.10 -39.37 -3.55
C SER A 20 33.13 -40.34 -2.90
N ASP A 21 31.88 -40.44 -3.39
CA ASP A 21 31.40 -41.57 -4.14
C ASP A 21 29.93 -41.44 -4.61
N LYS A 22 29.78 -41.62 -5.94
CA LYS A 22 28.73 -42.34 -6.71
C LYS A 22 27.31 -41.84 -6.80
N GLU A 23 27.03 -41.37 -8.04
CA GLU A 23 25.96 -41.78 -8.97
C GLU A 23 24.56 -42.03 -8.40
N ASN A 24 23.63 -41.09 -8.73
CA ASN A 24 22.48 -41.56 -9.50
C ASN A 24 21.93 -40.40 -10.37
N SER A 25 21.79 -40.74 -11.64
CA SER A 25 21.24 -39.94 -12.74
C SER A 25 19.80 -39.50 -12.46
N SER A 26 19.52 -38.22 -12.51
CA SER A 26 18.24 -37.75 -13.02
C SER A 26 18.38 -36.27 -13.42
N THR A 27 18.09 -36.03 -14.64
CA THR A 27 17.98 -34.86 -15.46
C THR A 27 17.58 -33.58 -14.69
N GLU A 28 18.52 -32.66 -14.54
CA GLU A 28 18.21 -31.27 -14.18
C GLU A 28 17.70 -30.53 -15.42
N ASN A 29 16.39 -30.42 -15.50
CA ASN A 29 15.76 -29.38 -16.29
C ASN A 29 15.94 -28.08 -15.51
N THR A 30 16.83 -27.23 -16.01
CA THR A 30 16.96 -25.86 -15.57
C THR A 30 15.79 -25.07 -16.18
N ASP A 31 14.61 -25.24 -15.60
CA ASP A 31 13.51 -24.33 -15.83
C ASP A 31 13.75 -23.09 -14.97
N ASN A 32 14.25 -22.03 -15.61
CA ASN A 32 14.10 -20.67 -15.14
C ASN A 32 12.60 -20.33 -15.16
N ALA A 33 11.87 -20.89 -14.19
CA ALA A 33 10.54 -20.41 -13.87
C ALA A 33 10.70 -19.06 -13.17
N SER A 34 10.62 -18.01 -13.95
CA SER A 34 10.24 -16.68 -13.47
C SER A 34 8.88 -16.85 -12.80
N LEU A 35 8.90 -17.06 -11.48
CA LEU A 35 7.70 -17.06 -10.65
C LEU A 35 7.21 -15.61 -10.54
N THR A 36 6.50 -15.11 -11.54
CA THR A 36 5.48 -14.11 -11.34
C THR A 36 4.33 -14.80 -10.61
N GLN A 37 4.46 -14.96 -9.30
CA GLN A 37 3.30 -15.24 -8.46
C GLN A 37 2.43 -13.99 -8.57
N SER A 38 1.34 -14.09 -9.32
CA SER A 38 0.25 -13.13 -9.21
C SER A 38 -0.31 -13.31 -7.79
N GLU A 39 0.08 -12.41 -6.89
CA GLU A 39 -0.44 -12.42 -5.52
C GLU A 39 -1.93 -12.04 -5.59
N ASN A 40 -2.80 -13.01 -5.36
CA ASN A 40 -4.22 -12.76 -5.16
C ASN A 40 -4.43 -12.43 -3.68
N ILE A 41 -4.80 -11.21 -3.39
CA ILE A 41 -4.96 -10.70 -2.03
C ILE A 41 -6.38 -10.15 -1.87
N ASP A 42 -7.13 -10.74 -0.93
CA ASP A 42 -8.45 -10.26 -0.55
C ASP A 42 -8.39 -9.74 0.88
N PHE A 43 -8.93 -8.54 1.11
CA PHE A 43 -9.01 -7.96 2.44
C PHE A 43 -10.25 -7.07 2.59
N THR A 44 -10.53 -6.68 3.83
CA THR A 44 -11.70 -5.86 4.16
C THR A 44 -11.27 -4.60 4.89
N LEU A 45 -11.59 -3.44 4.34
CA LEU A 45 -11.47 -2.17 5.04
C LEU A 45 -12.62 -2.03 6.02
N LYS A 46 -12.31 -1.63 7.26
CA LYS A 46 -13.28 -1.40 8.33
C LYS A 46 -13.38 0.09 8.58
N PHE A 47 -14.60 0.62 8.51
CA PHE A 47 -14.85 2.04 8.72
C PHE A 47 -15.31 2.34 10.14
N LEU A 48 -15.02 3.54 10.62
CA LEU A 48 -15.48 4.02 11.92
C LEU A 48 -17.01 4.10 12.06
N ASP A 49 -17.72 4.28 10.94
CA ASP A 49 -19.18 4.26 10.89
C ASP A 49 -19.80 2.85 10.88
N GLY A 50 -18.97 1.81 11.01
CA GLY A 50 -19.39 0.41 11.02
C GLY A 50 -19.50 -0.23 9.63
N ARG A 51 -19.39 0.52 8.54
CA ARG A 51 -19.35 -0.03 7.18
C ARG A 51 -18.11 -0.90 7.00
N LYS A 52 -18.18 -1.77 5.99
CA LYS A 52 -17.06 -2.57 5.49
C LYS A 52 -17.00 -2.43 3.98
N MET A 53 -15.80 -2.45 3.43
CA MET A 53 -15.55 -2.51 1.99
C MET A 53 -14.65 -3.70 1.70
N TYR A 54 -15.10 -4.61 0.85
CA TYR A 54 -14.29 -5.73 0.38
C TYR A 54 -13.44 -5.28 -0.80
N VAL A 55 -12.14 -5.54 -0.69
CA VAL A 55 -11.15 -5.20 -1.71
C VAL A 55 -10.50 -6.49 -2.18
N LYS A 56 -10.49 -6.70 -3.48
CA LYS A 56 -9.74 -7.79 -4.12
C LYS A 56 -8.63 -7.19 -4.97
N TYR A 57 -7.46 -7.78 -4.88
CA TYR A 57 -6.32 -7.48 -5.72
C TYR A 57 -5.83 -8.77 -6.37
N HIS A 58 -6.19 -8.95 -7.63
CA HIS A 58 -5.90 -10.16 -8.41
C HIS A 58 -5.28 -9.74 -9.74
N GLU A 59 -4.19 -10.39 -10.12
CA GLU A 59 -3.53 -10.16 -11.42
C GLU A 59 -3.18 -8.67 -11.68
N GLN A 60 -2.83 -7.93 -10.61
CA GLN A 60 -2.53 -6.49 -10.60
C GLN A 60 -3.75 -5.57 -10.82
N GLU A 61 -4.96 -6.12 -10.76
CA GLU A 61 -6.21 -5.36 -10.86
C GLU A 61 -6.92 -5.29 -9.51
N PHE A 62 -7.51 -4.13 -9.23
CA PHE A 62 -8.35 -3.93 -8.05
C PHE A 62 -9.83 -4.09 -8.40
N SER A 63 -10.59 -4.68 -7.49
CA SER A 63 -12.04 -4.60 -7.51
C SER A 63 -12.57 -4.30 -6.11
N PHE A 64 -13.59 -3.48 -6.07
CA PHE A 64 -14.27 -3.06 -4.85
C PHE A 64 -15.72 -3.56 -4.91
N ASP A 65 -16.30 -3.94 -3.77
CA ASP A 65 -17.71 -4.38 -3.70
C ASP A 65 -18.69 -3.24 -3.98
N ASP A 66 -18.31 -1.98 -3.70
CA ASP A 66 -19.04 -0.81 -4.21
C ASP A 66 -18.47 -0.35 -5.56
N THR A 67 -19.15 -0.69 -6.63
CA THR A 67 -18.80 -0.33 -8.01
C THR A 67 -19.54 0.91 -8.52
N ALA A 68 -20.32 1.60 -7.67
CA ALA A 68 -21.13 2.73 -8.09
C ALA A 68 -20.33 4.03 -8.23
N LYS A 69 -19.21 4.15 -7.50
CA LYS A 69 -18.47 5.40 -7.40
C LYS A 69 -16.98 5.22 -7.70
N ALA A 70 -16.39 6.22 -8.34
CA ALA A 70 -14.94 6.41 -8.33
C ALA A 70 -14.46 6.68 -6.89
N LYS A 71 -13.25 6.29 -6.54
CA LYS A 71 -12.73 6.37 -5.18
C LYS A 71 -11.36 7.03 -5.13
N LEU A 72 -11.19 7.97 -4.20
CA LEU A 72 -9.87 8.52 -3.85
C LEU A 72 -9.49 8.01 -2.46
N PHE A 73 -8.61 7.03 -2.42
CA PHE A 73 -8.02 6.58 -1.16
C PHE A 73 -6.90 7.52 -0.75
N VAL A 74 -6.96 8.01 0.50
CA VAL A 74 -5.99 8.96 1.04
C VAL A 74 -5.37 8.39 2.30
N PHE A 75 -4.08 8.16 2.28
CA PHE A 75 -3.33 7.62 3.41
C PHE A 75 -2.90 8.77 4.34
N PHE A 76 -3.30 8.65 5.61
CA PHE A 76 -3.12 9.67 6.66
C PHE A 76 -2.36 9.14 7.87
N THR A 77 -1.84 10.12 8.64
CA THR A 77 -1.51 9.96 10.06
C THR A 77 -1.94 11.22 10.82
N THR A 78 -2.21 11.11 12.11
CA THR A 78 -2.70 12.23 12.95
C THR A 78 -1.66 13.37 13.10
N TRP A 79 -0.38 13.06 13.02
CA TRP A 79 0.74 14.00 13.15
C TRP A 79 1.17 14.67 11.84
N CYS A 80 0.54 14.33 10.72
CA CYS A 80 0.95 14.78 9.38
C CYS A 80 0.37 16.16 9.04
N ALA A 81 1.18 17.21 9.11
CA ALA A 81 0.75 18.58 8.81
C ALA A 81 0.23 18.78 7.37
N PRO A 82 0.89 18.29 6.29
CA PRO A 82 0.32 18.40 4.94
C PRO A 82 -0.98 17.60 4.76
N CYS A 83 -1.19 16.52 5.55
CA CYS A 83 -2.46 15.80 5.55
C CYS A 83 -3.59 16.70 6.05
N LYS A 84 -3.39 17.44 7.16
CA LYS A 84 -4.36 18.39 7.70
C LYS A 84 -4.72 19.47 6.66
N ALA A 85 -3.70 20.03 6.01
CA ALA A 85 -3.91 21.05 4.97
C ALA A 85 -4.71 20.54 3.76
N GLN A 86 -4.69 19.23 3.47
CA GLN A 86 -5.43 18.63 2.36
C GLN A 86 -6.93 18.48 2.66
N ILE A 87 -7.33 18.34 3.92
CA ILE A 87 -8.71 18.01 4.33
C ILE A 87 -9.78 18.95 3.77
N PRO A 88 -9.63 20.31 3.81
CA PRO A 88 -10.63 21.21 3.24
C PRO A 88 -10.90 20.96 1.75
N HIS A 89 -9.84 20.73 0.96
CA HIS A 89 -9.95 20.43 -0.46
C HIS A 89 -10.70 19.12 -0.70
N LEU A 90 -10.37 18.09 0.09
CA LEU A 90 -11.03 16.77 0.02
C LEU A 90 -12.51 16.87 0.42
N ASN A 91 -12.85 17.65 1.45
CA ASN A 91 -14.23 17.90 1.85
C ASN A 91 -15.05 18.52 0.72
N ASN A 92 -14.48 19.53 0.03
CA ASN A 92 -15.13 20.21 -1.09
C ASN A 92 -15.39 19.24 -2.25
N LEU A 93 -14.37 18.47 -2.66
CA LEU A 93 -14.46 17.51 -3.75
C LEU A 93 -15.42 16.37 -3.44
N ASN A 94 -15.37 15.83 -2.21
CA ASN A 94 -16.29 14.78 -1.76
C ASN A 94 -17.74 15.24 -1.81
N LYS A 95 -18.03 16.47 -1.38
CA LYS A 95 -19.37 17.08 -1.45
C LYS A 95 -19.79 17.36 -2.89
N LYS A 96 -18.87 17.89 -3.73
CA LYS A 96 -19.16 18.26 -5.12
C LYS A 96 -19.58 17.08 -5.98
N TYR A 97 -18.98 15.91 -5.73
CA TYR A 97 -19.15 14.70 -6.55
C TYR A 97 -19.83 13.53 -5.81
N GLN A 98 -20.48 13.77 -4.67
CA GLN A 98 -21.01 12.77 -3.73
C GLN A 98 -21.80 11.60 -4.36
N ASP A 99 -22.44 11.80 -5.51
CA ASP A 99 -23.24 10.77 -6.19
C ASP A 99 -22.40 9.79 -7.02
N ARG A 100 -21.21 10.20 -7.47
CA ARG A 100 -20.35 9.45 -8.39
C ARG A 100 -18.93 9.25 -7.91
N PHE A 101 -18.59 9.82 -6.77
CA PHE A 101 -17.23 9.80 -6.22
C PHE A 101 -17.27 9.82 -4.70
N GLU A 102 -16.29 9.18 -4.08
CA GLU A 102 -16.10 9.16 -2.63
C GLU A 102 -14.62 9.29 -2.29
N VAL A 103 -14.32 10.18 -1.33
CA VAL A 103 -13.02 10.22 -0.66
C VAL A 103 -13.04 9.24 0.50
N ILE A 104 -11.99 8.45 0.67
CA ILE A 104 -11.83 7.49 1.77
C ILE A 104 -10.49 7.72 2.44
N ALA A 105 -10.49 8.11 3.71
CA ALA A 105 -9.28 8.22 4.51
C ALA A 105 -8.88 6.86 5.07
N LEU A 106 -7.58 6.56 4.99
CA LEU A 106 -6.96 5.34 5.51
C LEU A 106 -5.88 5.75 6.52
N PHE A 107 -6.17 5.61 7.81
CA PHE A 107 -5.17 5.91 8.83
C PHE A 107 -4.16 4.77 8.97
N LEU A 108 -2.88 5.13 8.89
CA LEU A 108 -1.74 4.22 9.06
C LEU A 108 -1.21 4.31 10.50
N GLU A 109 -2.10 4.10 11.45
CA GLU A 109 -1.81 4.12 12.89
C GLU A 109 -2.60 3.02 13.59
N GLU A 110 -1.91 2.26 14.45
CA GLU A 110 -2.51 1.18 15.22
C GLU A 110 -2.85 1.65 16.64
N ASN A 111 -3.94 1.11 17.20
CA ASN A 111 -4.37 1.35 18.57
C ASN A 111 -4.59 2.84 18.94
N LYS A 112 -4.92 3.68 17.95
CA LYS A 112 -5.12 5.13 18.12
C LYS A 112 -6.50 5.61 17.72
N GLU A 113 -7.51 4.75 17.86
CA GLU A 113 -8.87 5.06 17.44
C GLU A 113 -9.39 6.36 18.10
N GLN A 114 -9.15 6.56 19.40
CA GLN A 114 -9.57 7.76 20.09
C GLN A 114 -8.84 9.02 19.60
N GLU A 115 -7.54 8.92 19.30
CA GLU A 115 -6.76 10.03 18.71
C GLU A 115 -7.26 10.36 17.31
N ILE A 116 -7.60 9.34 16.51
CA ILE A 116 -8.17 9.50 15.18
C ILE A 116 -9.55 10.17 15.24
N LEU A 117 -10.41 9.77 16.15
CA LEU A 117 -11.71 10.40 16.37
C LEU A 117 -11.57 11.88 16.73
N THR A 118 -10.67 12.23 17.65
CA THR A 118 -10.37 13.62 18.00
C THR A 118 -9.85 14.40 16.78
N PHE A 119 -8.94 13.80 16.00
CA PHE A 119 -8.43 14.41 14.78
C PHE A 119 -9.54 14.70 13.75
N ILE A 120 -10.48 13.76 13.57
CA ILE A 120 -11.62 13.93 12.64
C ILE A 120 -12.48 15.13 13.04
N GLU A 121 -12.75 15.29 14.35
CA GLU A 121 -13.53 16.40 14.89
C GLU A 121 -12.79 17.73 14.74
N ASP A 122 -11.54 17.80 15.16
CA ASP A 122 -10.70 19.02 15.11
C ASP A 122 -10.52 19.52 13.69
N GLU A 123 -10.20 18.64 12.75
CA GLU A 123 -9.95 18.96 11.34
C GLU A 123 -11.24 18.98 10.49
N LYS A 124 -12.40 18.71 11.09
CA LYS A 124 -13.72 18.73 10.45
C LYS A 124 -13.79 17.87 9.20
N MET A 125 -13.28 16.65 9.25
CA MET A 125 -13.35 15.70 8.17
C MET A 125 -14.81 15.29 7.88
N LYS A 126 -15.20 15.29 6.60
CA LYS A 126 -16.58 15.00 6.15
C LYS A 126 -16.65 13.86 5.14
N PHE A 127 -15.70 12.96 5.20
CA PHE A 127 -15.64 11.78 4.34
C PHE A 127 -15.30 10.55 5.19
N PRO A 128 -15.62 9.34 4.71
CA PRO A 128 -15.40 8.10 5.43
C PRO A 128 -13.95 7.87 5.86
N VAL A 129 -13.80 7.28 7.04
CA VAL A 129 -12.50 6.95 7.62
C VAL A 129 -12.44 5.46 7.92
N ALA A 130 -11.45 4.79 7.34
CA ALA A 130 -11.11 3.41 7.64
C ALA A 130 -9.92 3.32 8.60
N ILE A 131 -9.97 2.32 9.48
CA ILE A 131 -8.95 2.03 10.49
C ILE A 131 -8.58 0.54 10.51
N GLY A 132 -7.44 0.21 11.09
CA GLY A 132 -6.99 -1.15 11.34
C GLY A 132 -5.97 -1.68 10.36
N GLU A 133 -5.57 -2.93 10.55
CA GLU A 133 -4.44 -3.56 9.85
C GLU A 133 -4.60 -3.63 8.32
N SER A 134 -5.83 -3.71 7.82
CA SER A 134 -6.10 -3.75 6.39
C SER A 134 -5.61 -2.50 5.65
N ASN A 135 -5.54 -1.33 6.34
CA ASN A 135 -4.99 -0.11 5.77
C ASN A 135 -3.50 -0.27 5.45
N PHE A 136 -2.74 -0.93 6.33
CA PHE A 136 -1.32 -1.22 6.09
C PHE A 136 -1.12 -2.24 4.97
N ALA A 137 -1.97 -3.27 4.90
CA ALA A 137 -1.94 -4.22 3.79
C ALA A 137 -2.17 -3.49 2.45
N PHE A 138 -3.17 -2.62 2.40
CA PHE A 138 -3.48 -1.83 1.20
C PHE A 138 -2.35 -0.86 0.84
N SER A 139 -1.77 -0.19 1.84
CA SER A 139 -0.63 0.71 1.62
C SER A 139 0.59 -0.02 1.04
N LYS A 140 0.86 -1.26 1.47
CA LYS A 140 1.94 -2.10 0.93
C LYS A 140 1.70 -2.49 -0.52
N ILE A 141 0.49 -2.94 -0.86
CA ILE A 141 0.12 -3.30 -2.25
C ILE A 141 0.31 -2.09 -3.17
N LEU A 142 -0.07 -0.89 -2.71
CA LEU A 142 0.08 0.36 -3.46
C LEU A 142 1.48 0.98 -3.36
N SER A 143 2.42 0.35 -2.62
CA SER A 143 3.79 0.86 -2.42
C SER A 143 3.85 2.26 -1.80
N VAL A 144 2.91 2.59 -0.92
CA VAL A 144 2.85 3.88 -0.22
C VAL A 144 4.06 4.04 0.68
N SER A 145 4.89 5.03 0.41
CA SER A 145 6.14 5.30 1.15
C SER A 145 6.10 6.54 2.03
N ALA A 146 5.11 7.41 1.87
CA ALA A 146 4.95 8.64 2.64
C ALA A 146 3.48 9.07 2.73
N VAL A 147 3.17 10.01 3.62
CA VAL A 147 1.82 10.58 3.78
C VAL A 147 1.85 12.12 3.61
N PRO A 148 0.80 12.72 3.03
CA PRO A 148 -0.31 12.02 2.40
C PRO A 148 0.09 11.43 1.04
N THR A 149 -0.32 10.22 0.79
CA THR A 149 -0.39 9.64 -0.56
C THR A 149 -1.86 9.48 -0.90
N MET A 150 -2.24 9.84 -2.12
CA MET A 150 -3.61 9.70 -2.61
C MET A 150 -3.64 8.87 -3.87
N VAL A 151 -4.55 7.92 -3.97
CA VAL A 151 -4.68 7.05 -5.14
C VAL A 151 -6.12 7.09 -5.64
N LEU A 152 -6.28 7.54 -6.87
CA LEU A 152 -7.57 7.68 -7.54
C LEU A 152 -7.87 6.43 -8.38
N PHE A 153 -9.05 5.86 -8.15
CA PHE A 153 -9.61 4.76 -8.93
C PHE A 153 -10.93 5.18 -9.56
N ASN A 154 -11.21 4.67 -10.75
CA ASN A 154 -12.55 4.79 -11.31
C ASN A 154 -13.52 3.76 -10.66
N ALA A 155 -14.79 3.81 -11.04
CA ALA A 155 -15.80 2.91 -10.50
C ALA A 155 -15.55 1.41 -10.82
N LYS A 156 -14.74 1.11 -11.83
CA LYS A 156 -14.37 -0.27 -12.19
C LYS A 156 -13.19 -0.83 -11.40
N GLY A 157 -12.51 0.00 -10.58
CA GLY A 157 -11.31 -0.38 -9.84
C GLY A 157 -10.01 -0.15 -10.62
N GLU A 158 -10.05 0.48 -11.78
CA GLU A 158 -8.84 0.85 -12.51
C GLU A 158 -8.14 2.05 -11.83
N LYS A 159 -6.86 1.92 -11.54
CA LYS A 159 -6.03 3.00 -10.99
C LYS A 159 -5.83 4.08 -12.04
N ILE A 160 -6.35 5.27 -11.80
CA ILE A 160 -6.25 6.42 -12.71
C ILE A 160 -4.99 7.21 -12.43
N LYS A 161 -4.71 7.51 -11.16
CA LYS A 161 -3.57 8.36 -10.80
C LYS A 161 -3.19 8.21 -9.33
N GLU A 162 -1.93 8.51 -9.07
CA GLU A 162 -1.37 8.61 -7.73
C GLU A 162 -0.75 9.99 -7.51
N TYR A 163 -0.87 10.47 -6.29
CA TYR A 163 -0.33 11.77 -5.87
C TYR A 163 0.41 11.62 -4.56
N LEU A 164 1.49 12.36 -4.41
CA LEU A 164 2.28 12.43 -3.20
C LEU A 164 2.29 13.87 -2.66
N GLY A 165 2.00 14.02 -1.38
CA GLY A 165 2.00 15.32 -0.70
C GLY A 165 0.71 16.12 -0.90
N LEU A 166 0.79 17.42 -0.58
CA LEU A 166 -0.32 18.36 -0.71
C LEU A 166 -0.55 18.72 -2.19
N ILE A 167 -1.78 18.51 -2.66
CA ILE A 167 -2.17 18.70 -4.06
C ILE A 167 -3.26 19.78 -4.14
N PRO A 168 -3.15 20.76 -5.05
CA PRO A 168 -4.20 21.74 -5.27
C PRO A 168 -5.54 21.10 -5.66
N GLU A 169 -6.64 21.66 -5.15
CA GLU A 169 -7.99 21.14 -5.38
C GLU A 169 -8.32 21.03 -6.87
N GLU A 170 -7.89 22.02 -7.67
CA GLU A 170 -8.16 22.09 -9.11
C GLU A 170 -7.50 20.93 -9.88
N MET A 171 -6.33 20.49 -9.44
CA MET A 171 -5.64 19.33 -10.05
C MET A 171 -6.40 18.04 -9.77
N LEU A 172 -6.84 17.84 -8.54
CA LEU A 172 -7.67 16.70 -8.16
C LEU A 172 -9.02 16.73 -8.89
N ASP A 173 -9.64 17.90 -8.99
CA ASP A 173 -10.92 18.11 -9.65
C ASP A 173 -10.91 17.66 -11.12
N ILE A 174 -9.88 18.04 -11.87
CA ILE A 174 -9.70 17.65 -13.28
C ILE A 174 -9.62 16.13 -13.42
N ASP A 175 -8.86 15.45 -12.57
CA ASP A 175 -8.65 14.02 -12.68
C ASP A 175 -9.84 13.22 -12.15
N ILE A 176 -10.56 13.72 -11.11
CA ILE A 176 -11.83 13.15 -10.65
C ILE A 176 -12.87 13.19 -11.77
N GLN A 177 -12.97 14.29 -12.52
CA GLN A 177 -13.90 14.39 -13.65
C GLN A 177 -13.66 13.28 -14.69
N LYS A 178 -12.38 12.96 -14.97
CA LYS A 178 -12.03 11.86 -15.89
C LYS A 178 -12.38 10.48 -15.29
N ALA A 179 -12.19 10.31 -13.98
CA ALA A 179 -12.47 9.04 -13.32
C ALA A 179 -13.96 8.69 -13.22
N ILE A 180 -14.84 9.70 -13.26
CA ILE A 180 -16.30 9.54 -13.14
C ILE A 180 -17.03 9.57 -14.49
N MET A 181 -16.31 9.73 -15.62
CA MET A 181 -16.87 9.63 -16.97
C MET A 181 -17.08 8.18 -17.37
#